data_1a78527e9d4ab33917c13b101c1b486c
#
_entry.id   1a78527e9d4ab33917c13b101c1b486c
#
_cell.length_a   1.000
_cell.length_b   1.000
_cell.length_c   1.000
_cell.angle_alpha   90.00
_cell.angle_beta   90.00
_cell.angle_gamma   90.00
#
_symmetry.space_group_name_H-M   'P 1'
#
loop_
_entity.id
_entity.type
_entity.pdbx_description
1 polymer ?
#
loop_
_entity_poly.entity_id
_entity_poly.type
_entity_poly.pdbx_seq_one_letter_code
_entity_poly.pdbx_strand_id
1 'polypeptide(L)'
;PGLSVGPAEPTMGLRGGHVFEVSFDGCLVPEENRLGEEGAGFRTAMKVLDNGRIEVTATCTGIARAALAAAVSWAGQREIDGAPIARFQGLQWMLADMAVDLDASRLLGLRAAQLRAQGQRFSAEAARAKLHASEMAGRVTDKALQIHGGYGYSRHMPLERYARDARIMRIYEGSSEIQRNIIARNLLA
;
A
#
# COMPACT_ATOMS: atom_id res chain seq x y z
N PRO A 1 -33.45 9.22 -4.77
CA PRO A 1 -34.03 9.30 -3.41
C PRO A 1 -33.53 8.12 -2.57
N GLY A 2 -33.34 8.33 -1.24
CA GLY A 2 -32.94 7.27 -0.32
C GLY A 2 -31.43 6.98 -0.24
N LEU A 3 -30.57 7.68 -0.98
CA LEU A 3 -29.12 7.67 -0.85
C LEU A 3 -28.66 8.95 -0.17
N SER A 4 -27.86 8.83 0.88
CA SER A 4 -27.18 9.96 1.54
C SER A 4 -25.70 9.67 1.74
N VAL A 5 -24.90 10.73 1.66
CA VAL A 5 -23.45 10.67 1.85
C VAL A 5 -23.10 11.62 3.00
N GLY A 6 -22.44 11.12 4.02
CA GLY A 6 -21.98 11.89 5.18
C GLY A 6 -20.82 12.84 4.85
N PRO A 7 -20.28 13.55 5.83
CA PRO A 7 -19.08 14.36 5.69
C PRO A 7 -17.85 13.46 5.45
N ALA A 8 -16.80 14.05 4.86
CA ALA A 8 -15.53 13.34 4.69
C ALA A 8 -14.89 13.06 6.05
N GLU A 9 -14.44 11.81 6.25
CA GLU A 9 -13.72 11.43 7.46
C GLU A 9 -12.33 12.07 7.52
N PRO A 10 -11.93 12.66 8.66
CA PRO A 10 -10.58 13.19 8.84
C PRO A 10 -9.58 12.04 8.97
N THR A 11 -8.77 11.82 7.93
CA THR A 11 -7.80 10.72 7.87
C THR A 11 -6.38 11.15 8.24
N MET A 12 -5.58 10.18 8.74
CA MET A 12 -4.16 10.36 9.07
C MET A 12 -3.32 10.69 7.83
N GLY A 13 -3.56 9.99 6.71
CA GLY A 13 -2.87 10.11 5.42
C GLY A 13 -3.84 9.94 4.26
N LEU A 14 -3.32 9.89 3.02
CA LEU A 14 -4.09 9.85 1.78
C LEU A 14 -5.23 10.89 1.73
N ARG A 15 -4.96 12.09 2.21
CA ARG A 15 -5.97 13.15 2.37
C ARG A 15 -6.57 13.66 1.06
N GLY A 16 -6.00 13.27 -0.08
CA GLY A 16 -6.57 13.49 -1.40
C GLY A 16 -7.63 12.46 -1.80
N GLY A 17 -7.71 11.32 -1.08
CA GLY A 17 -8.74 10.29 -1.23
C GLY A 17 -9.70 10.36 -0.05
N HIS A 18 -10.93 10.80 -0.29
CA HIS A 18 -11.91 10.97 0.77
C HIS A 18 -12.62 9.65 1.07
N VAL A 19 -12.91 9.41 2.35
CA VAL A 19 -13.74 8.32 2.86
C VAL A 19 -15.01 8.93 3.44
N PHE A 20 -16.16 8.34 3.11
CA PHE A 20 -17.47 8.83 3.53
C PHE A 20 -18.30 7.68 4.07
N GLU A 21 -19.18 7.97 5.02
CA GLU A 21 -20.33 7.12 5.30
C GLU A 21 -21.35 7.24 4.17
N VAL A 22 -21.86 6.09 3.71
CA VAL A 22 -22.92 6.04 2.69
C VAL A 22 -24.09 5.26 3.27
N SER A 23 -25.27 5.90 3.33
CA SER A 23 -26.49 5.32 3.86
C SER A 23 -27.54 5.14 2.78
N PHE A 24 -28.25 4.01 2.81
CA PHE A 24 -29.34 3.68 1.94
C PHE A 24 -30.61 3.49 2.76
N ASP A 25 -31.59 4.36 2.58
CA ASP A 25 -32.90 4.31 3.26
C ASP A 25 -34.01 4.29 2.24
N GLY A 26 -34.63 3.12 2.03
CA GLY A 26 -35.64 2.93 0.99
C GLY A 26 -35.17 3.30 -0.42
N CYS A 27 -33.88 3.19 -0.71
CA CYS A 27 -33.29 3.53 -2.00
C CYS A 27 -33.72 2.53 -3.07
N LEU A 28 -34.52 3.00 -4.03
CA LEU A 28 -34.98 2.20 -5.18
C LEU A 28 -33.92 2.28 -6.28
N VAL A 29 -33.43 1.12 -6.70
CA VAL A 29 -32.48 0.97 -7.81
C VAL A 29 -33.20 0.26 -8.97
N PRO A 30 -33.21 0.82 -10.19
CA PRO A 30 -33.78 0.17 -11.37
C PRO A 30 -33.09 -1.18 -11.65
N GLU A 31 -33.83 -2.15 -12.17
CA GLU A 31 -33.33 -3.49 -12.44
C GLU A 31 -32.14 -3.50 -13.43
N GLU A 32 -32.19 -2.61 -14.43
CA GLU A 32 -31.12 -2.45 -15.43
C GLU A 32 -29.77 -2.01 -14.81
N ASN A 33 -29.77 -1.47 -13.58
CA ASN A 33 -28.55 -1.10 -12.85
C ASN A 33 -27.99 -2.26 -12.01
N ARG A 34 -28.62 -3.43 -12.04
CA ARG A 34 -28.11 -4.61 -11.36
C ARG A 34 -26.82 -5.14 -12.00
N LEU A 35 -25.79 -5.34 -11.21
CA LEU A 35 -24.50 -5.88 -11.64
C LEU A 35 -24.45 -7.40 -11.43
N GLY A 36 -24.71 -8.16 -12.46
CA GLY A 36 -24.68 -9.63 -12.47
C GLY A 36 -25.96 -10.28 -11.91
N GLU A 37 -25.86 -11.57 -11.63
CA GLU A 37 -26.97 -12.39 -11.17
C GLU A 37 -27.32 -12.13 -9.70
N GLU A 38 -28.57 -12.36 -9.31
CA GLU A 38 -28.99 -12.31 -7.91
C GLU A 38 -28.18 -13.31 -7.06
N GLY A 39 -27.79 -12.87 -5.87
CA GLY A 39 -26.95 -13.67 -4.97
C GLY A 39 -25.47 -13.73 -5.35
N ALA A 40 -25.03 -13.18 -6.49
CA ALA A 40 -23.64 -13.20 -6.95
C ALA A 40 -22.79 -12.04 -6.41
N GLY A 41 -23.37 -11.05 -5.75
CA GLY A 41 -22.72 -9.80 -5.35
C GLY A 41 -21.47 -10.00 -4.51
N PHE A 42 -21.52 -10.91 -3.51
CA PHE A 42 -20.36 -11.19 -2.68
C PHE A 42 -19.18 -11.73 -3.51
N ARG A 43 -19.43 -12.67 -4.43
CA ARG A 43 -18.39 -13.22 -5.31
C ARG A 43 -17.80 -12.15 -6.23
N THR A 44 -18.64 -11.25 -6.74
CA THR A 44 -18.20 -10.09 -7.55
C THR A 44 -17.32 -9.16 -6.73
N ALA A 45 -17.71 -8.82 -5.50
CA ALA A 45 -16.90 -8.01 -4.59
C ALA A 45 -15.54 -8.65 -4.29
N MET A 46 -15.47 -9.96 -4.07
CA MET A 46 -14.19 -10.65 -3.85
C MET A 46 -13.25 -10.57 -5.07
N LYS A 47 -13.78 -10.63 -6.29
CA LYS A 47 -12.98 -10.43 -7.51
C LYS A 47 -12.45 -9.01 -7.63
N VAL A 48 -13.24 -8.00 -7.26
CA VAL A 48 -12.79 -6.60 -7.21
C VAL A 48 -11.66 -6.44 -6.21
N LEU A 49 -11.78 -7.01 -5.01
CA LEU A 49 -10.73 -6.96 -3.99
C LEU A 49 -9.43 -7.64 -4.43
N ASP A 50 -9.48 -8.73 -5.19
CA ASP A 50 -8.28 -9.36 -5.73
C ASP A 50 -7.51 -8.42 -6.69
N ASN A 51 -8.23 -7.63 -7.49
CA ASN A 51 -7.63 -6.59 -8.34
C ASN A 51 -7.08 -5.43 -7.50
N GLY A 52 -7.84 -4.93 -6.54
CA GLY A 52 -7.42 -3.87 -5.63
C GLY A 52 -6.13 -4.18 -4.88
N ARG A 53 -5.89 -5.45 -4.52
CA ARG A 53 -4.63 -5.88 -3.89
C ARG A 53 -3.41 -5.67 -4.77
N ILE A 54 -3.53 -5.86 -6.09
CA ILE A 54 -2.44 -5.55 -7.05
C ILE A 54 -2.22 -4.03 -7.10
N GLU A 55 -3.26 -3.24 -7.13
CA GLU A 55 -3.20 -1.77 -7.14
C GLU A 55 -2.57 -1.22 -5.87
N VAL A 56 -2.96 -1.72 -4.69
CA VAL A 56 -2.33 -1.39 -3.41
C VAL A 56 -0.84 -1.76 -3.41
N THR A 57 -0.48 -2.91 -3.98
CA THR A 57 0.93 -3.32 -4.12
C THR A 57 1.72 -2.31 -4.95
N ALA A 58 1.17 -1.84 -6.07
CA ALA A 58 1.79 -0.82 -6.92
C ALA A 58 1.94 0.52 -6.18
N THR A 59 0.90 0.95 -5.46
CA THR A 59 0.92 2.17 -4.64
C THR A 59 1.98 2.10 -3.55
N CYS A 60 2.06 1.00 -2.79
CA CYS A 60 3.10 0.77 -1.79
C CYS A 60 4.51 0.84 -2.38
N THR A 61 4.70 0.20 -3.54
CA THR A 61 5.97 0.20 -4.28
C THR A 61 6.36 1.62 -4.72
N GLY A 62 5.38 2.43 -5.18
CA GLY A 62 5.58 3.83 -5.56
C GLY A 62 6.01 4.71 -4.38
N ILE A 63 5.32 4.61 -3.25
CA ILE A 63 5.64 5.35 -2.02
C ILE A 63 7.04 4.96 -1.51
N ALA A 64 7.33 3.67 -1.42
CA ALA A 64 8.62 3.16 -0.94
C ALA A 64 9.77 3.56 -1.85
N ARG A 65 9.58 3.54 -3.18
CA ARG A 65 10.57 4.01 -4.14
C ARG A 65 10.89 5.49 -3.94
N ALA A 66 9.88 6.34 -3.75
CA ALA A 66 10.08 7.75 -3.50
C ALA A 66 10.82 8.00 -2.17
N ALA A 67 10.47 7.26 -1.12
CA ALA A 67 11.11 7.33 0.18
C ALA A 67 12.59 6.89 0.13
N LEU A 68 12.88 5.78 -0.55
CA LEU A 68 14.25 5.29 -0.76
C LEU A 68 15.09 6.30 -1.56
N ALA A 69 14.56 6.84 -2.66
CA ALA A 69 15.26 7.82 -3.47
C ALA A 69 15.61 9.08 -2.66
N ALA A 70 14.67 9.57 -1.85
CA ALA A 70 14.92 10.70 -0.95
C ALA A 70 16.00 10.37 0.08
N ALA A 71 15.97 9.17 0.69
CA ALA A 71 16.96 8.75 1.67
C ALA A 71 18.38 8.62 1.08
N VAL A 72 18.51 8.06 -0.12
CA VAL A 72 19.80 7.97 -0.84
C VAL A 72 20.35 9.35 -1.15
N SER A 73 19.53 10.25 -1.70
CA SER A 73 19.93 11.63 -2.01
C SER A 73 20.37 12.36 -0.74
N TRP A 74 19.60 12.27 0.34
CA TRP A 74 19.93 12.91 1.61
C TRP A 74 21.23 12.37 2.20
N ALA A 75 21.41 11.06 2.20
CA ALA A 75 22.62 10.43 2.74
C ALA A 75 23.90 10.88 2.00
N GLY A 76 23.80 11.14 0.71
CA GLY A 76 24.91 11.65 -0.10
C GLY A 76 25.21 13.14 0.07
N GLN A 77 24.23 13.93 0.54
CA GLN A 77 24.35 15.38 0.65
C GLN A 77 24.54 15.88 2.09
N ARG A 78 23.93 15.19 3.06
CA ARG A 78 24.04 15.58 4.47
C ARG A 78 25.42 15.24 5.01
N GLU A 79 26.12 16.24 5.50
CA GLU A 79 27.44 16.08 6.11
C GLU A 79 27.38 16.11 7.63
N ILE A 80 28.24 15.29 8.26
CA ILE A 80 28.61 15.31 9.68
C ILE A 80 30.13 15.16 9.73
N ASP A 81 30.78 16.01 10.49
CA ASP A 81 32.26 16.06 10.60
C ASP A 81 32.97 16.14 9.24
N GLY A 82 32.45 17.00 8.35
CA GLY A 82 33.04 17.30 7.05
C GLY A 82 32.92 16.21 5.99
N ALA A 83 32.06 15.20 6.19
CA ALA A 83 31.84 14.15 5.18
C ALA A 83 30.37 13.69 5.15
N PRO A 84 29.88 13.21 3.97
CA PRO A 84 28.54 12.71 3.82
C PRO A 84 28.20 11.57 4.79
N ILE A 85 26.97 11.57 5.31
CA ILE A 85 26.52 10.50 6.24
C ILE A 85 26.44 9.12 5.56
N ALA A 86 26.43 9.08 4.22
CA ALA A 86 26.52 7.84 3.44
C ALA A 86 27.78 7.00 3.78
N ARG A 87 28.82 7.58 4.40
CA ARG A 87 30.02 6.86 4.87
C ARG A 87 29.74 5.89 6.01
N PHE A 88 28.65 6.09 6.75
CA PHE A 88 28.34 5.25 7.90
C PHE A 88 27.73 3.91 7.45
N GLN A 89 28.43 2.81 7.76
CA GLN A 89 28.03 1.46 7.35
C GLN A 89 26.61 1.09 7.80
N GLY A 90 26.19 1.52 8.99
CA GLY A 90 24.81 1.30 9.47
C GLY A 90 23.75 1.91 8.56
N LEU A 91 23.99 3.10 7.96
CA LEU A 91 23.07 3.69 6.98
C LEU A 91 23.12 2.94 5.64
N GLN A 92 24.30 2.49 5.21
CA GLN A 92 24.44 1.68 3.99
C GLN A 92 23.63 0.38 4.09
N TRP A 93 23.66 -0.29 5.24
CA TRP A 93 22.82 -1.48 5.47
C TRP A 93 21.34 -1.19 5.44
N MET A 94 20.91 -0.07 6.05
CA MET A 94 19.50 0.34 5.99
C MET A 94 19.04 0.58 4.54
N LEU A 95 19.86 1.26 3.73
CA LEU A 95 19.54 1.54 2.32
C LEU A 95 19.52 0.25 1.50
N ALA A 96 20.44 -0.67 1.72
CA ALA A 96 20.47 -1.97 1.06
C ALA A 96 19.23 -2.81 1.37
N ASP A 97 18.84 -2.93 2.63
CA ASP A 97 17.60 -3.62 3.04
C ASP A 97 16.36 -3.00 2.37
N MET A 98 16.28 -1.65 2.35
CA MET A 98 15.15 -0.95 1.72
C MET A 98 15.07 -1.26 0.22
N ALA A 99 16.20 -1.34 -0.47
CA ALA A 99 16.27 -1.66 -1.89
C ALA A 99 15.82 -3.10 -2.17
N VAL A 100 16.31 -4.07 -1.39
CA VAL A 100 15.92 -5.49 -1.53
C VAL A 100 14.43 -5.68 -1.26
N ASP A 101 13.91 -5.11 -0.19
CA ASP A 101 12.50 -5.17 0.17
C ASP A 101 11.60 -4.57 -0.94
N LEU A 102 12.04 -3.46 -1.55
CA LEU A 102 11.34 -2.80 -2.64
C LEU A 102 11.30 -3.68 -3.90
N ASP A 103 12.43 -4.26 -4.30
CA ASP A 103 12.52 -5.13 -5.47
C ASP A 103 11.68 -6.40 -5.28
N ALA A 104 11.73 -7.03 -4.11
CA ALA A 104 10.91 -8.18 -3.79
C ALA A 104 9.40 -7.86 -3.89
N SER A 105 8.97 -6.71 -3.39
CA SER A 105 7.58 -6.26 -3.48
C SER A 105 7.13 -6.05 -4.92
N ARG A 106 7.99 -5.42 -5.73
CA ARG A 106 7.74 -5.18 -7.15
C ARG A 106 7.57 -6.49 -7.92
N LEU A 107 8.46 -7.43 -7.71
CA LEU A 107 8.42 -8.74 -8.39
C LEU A 107 7.18 -9.55 -8.00
N LEU A 108 6.79 -9.55 -6.73
CA LEU A 108 5.54 -10.20 -6.29
C LEU A 108 4.32 -9.56 -6.94
N GLY A 109 4.27 -8.23 -7.02
CA GLY A 109 3.20 -7.50 -7.69
C GLY A 109 3.12 -7.80 -9.18
N LEU A 110 4.26 -7.79 -9.88
CA LEU A 110 4.33 -8.14 -11.30
C LEU A 110 3.88 -9.57 -11.57
N ARG A 111 4.27 -10.54 -10.73
CA ARG A 111 3.79 -11.92 -10.84
C ARG A 111 2.26 -12.00 -10.73
N ALA A 112 1.65 -11.36 -9.75
CA ALA A 112 0.20 -11.34 -9.59
C ALA A 112 -0.50 -10.70 -10.81
N ALA A 113 0.03 -9.57 -11.30
CA ALA A 113 -0.48 -8.87 -12.48
C ALA A 113 -0.37 -9.72 -13.75
N GLN A 114 0.74 -10.45 -13.93
CA GLN A 114 0.94 -11.35 -15.06
C GLN A 114 -0.07 -12.50 -15.07
N LEU A 115 -0.29 -13.17 -13.94
CA LEU A 115 -1.28 -14.25 -13.84
C LEU A 115 -2.70 -13.73 -14.16
N ARG A 116 -3.05 -12.55 -13.65
CA ARG A 116 -4.30 -11.87 -13.99
C ARG A 116 -4.43 -11.63 -15.50
N ALA A 117 -3.39 -11.10 -16.13
CA ALA A 117 -3.39 -10.80 -17.57
C ALA A 117 -3.53 -12.08 -18.42
N GLN A 118 -3.06 -13.21 -17.92
CA GLN A 118 -3.20 -14.52 -18.54
C GLN A 118 -4.54 -15.22 -18.26
N GLY A 119 -5.46 -14.57 -17.54
CA GLY A 119 -6.74 -15.16 -17.15
C GLY A 119 -6.61 -16.31 -16.13
N GLN A 120 -5.45 -16.44 -15.49
CA GLN A 120 -5.20 -17.46 -14.48
C GLN A 120 -5.68 -17.04 -13.10
N ARG A 121 -5.82 -18.01 -12.18
CA ARG A 121 -6.13 -17.72 -10.78
C ARG A 121 -4.95 -17.04 -10.11
N PHE A 122 -5.18 -15.89 -9.46
CA PHE A 122 -4.13 -15.04 -8.89
C PHE A 122 -4.40 -14.55 -7.46
N SER A 123 -5.51 -14.96 -6.83
CA SER A 123 -5.90 -14.49 -5.48
C SER A 123 -4.81 -14.68 -4.42
N ALA A 124 -4.13 -15.84 -4.43
CA ALA A 124 -3.07 -16.12 -3.47
C ALA A 124 -1.82 -15.26 -3.72
N GLU A 125 -1.46 -15.06 -4.98
CA GLU A 125 -0.34 -14.21 -5.38
C GLU A 125 -0.62 -12.74 -5.10
N ALA A 126 -1.83 -12.27 -5.36
CA ALA A 126 -2.26 -10.91 -5.00
C ALA A 126 -2.21 -10.69 -3.48
N ALA A 127 -2.64 -11.69 -2.69
CA ALA A 127 -2.55 -11.63 -1.23
C ALA A 127 -1.09 -11.58 -0.73
N ARG A 128 -0.19 -12.40 -1.30
CA ARG A 128 1.26 -12.38 -0.99
C ARG A 128 1.88 -11.04 -1.34
N ALA A 129 1.58 -10.52 -2.52
CA ALA A 129 2.08 -9.24 -3.01
C ALA A 129 1.63 -8.09 -2.10
N LYS A 130 0.32 -8.01 -1.80
CA LYS A 130 -0.26 -6.96 -0.94
C LYS A 130 0.29 -7.02 0.48
N LEU A 131 0.37 -8.19 1.08
CA LEU A 131 0.92 -8.36 2.42
C LEU A 131 2.36 -7.85 2.48
N HIS A 132 3.22 -8.36 1.59
CA HIS A 132 4.64 -7.99 1.58
C HIS A 132 4.81 -6.49 1.32
N ALA A 133 4.15 -5.94 0.30
CA ALA A 133 4.29 -4.56 -0.12
C ALA A 133 3.79 -3.56 0.95
N SER A 134 2.67 -3.84 1.61
CA SER A 134 2.13 -2.94 2.64
C SER A 134 3.00 -2.92 3.90
N GLU A 135 3.55 -4.06 4.31
CA GLU A 135 4.50 -4.13 5.43
C GLU A 135 5.84 -3.47 5.05
N MET A 136 6.35 -3.73 3.85
CA MET A 136 7.56 -3.10 3.31
C MET A 136 7.43 -1.58 3.25
N ALA A 137 6.33 -1.04 2.72
CA ALA A 137 6.14 0.40 2.62
C ALA A 137 6.23 1.10 4.00
N GLY A 138 5.67 0.47 5.04
CA GLY A 138 5.80 0.96 6.41
C GLY A 138 7.26 0.96 6.90
N ARG A 139 8.00 -0.13 6.68
CA ARG A 139 9.40 -0.22 7.09
C ARG A 139 10.30 0.75 6.32
N VAL A 140 10.10 0.87 5.01
CA VAL A 140 10.92 1.74 4.15
C VAL A 140 10.67 3.21 4.45
N THR A 141 9.42 3.63 4.63
CA THR A 141 9.10 5.03 4.97
C THR A 141 9.61 5.42 6.36
N ASP A 142 9.54 4.52 7.34
CA ASP A 142 10.08 4.71 8.68
C ASP A 142 11.62 4.85 8.65
N LYS A 143 12.32 3.93 7.98
CA LYS A 143 13.78 4.00 7.80
C LYS A 143 14.20 5.29 7.07
N ALA A 144 13.48 5.68 6.01
CA ALA A 144 13.77 6.91 5.27
C ALA A 144 13.62 8.16 6.15
N LEU A 145 12.57 8.22 6.96
CA LEU A 145 12.36 9.28 7.93
C LEU A 145 13.50 9.33 8.95
N GLN A 146 13.89 8.17 9.49
CA GLN A 146 15.00 8.05 10.45
C GLN A 146 16.32 8.52 9.85
N ILE A 147 16.65 8.19 8.60
CA ILE A 147 17.86 8.64 7.90
C ILE A 147 17.90 10.17 7.77
N HIS A 148 16.77 10.83 7.61
CA HIS A 148 16.68 12.28 7.56
C HIS A 148 16.74 12.95 8.95
N GLY A 149 16.56 12.18 10.03
CA GLY A 149 16.54 12.70 11.40
C GLY A 149 15.45 13.75 11.61
N GLY A 150 15.76 14.82 12.32
CA GLY A 150 14.80 15.92 12.58
C GLY A 150 14.20 16.56 11.32
N TYR A 151 14.94 16.58 10.22
CA TYR A 151 14.42 17.07 8.93
C TYR A 151 13.32 16.16 8.38
N GLY A 152 13.44 14.84 8.54
CA GLY A 152 12.41 13.88 8.10
C GLY A 152 11.09 14.02 8.84
N TYR A 153 11.13 14.49 10.09
CA TYR A 153 9.95 14.76 10.92
C TYR A 153 9.26 16.09 10.57
N SER A 154 9.98 16.98 9.88
CA SER A 154 9.44 18.29 9.45
C SER A 154 8.54 18.15 8.23
N ARG A 155 7.45 18.94 8.19
CA ARG A 155 6.56 19.07 7.03
C ARG A 155 7.19 19.74 5.82
N HIS A 156 8.39 20.31 5.93
CA HIS A 156 9.16 20.82 4.79
C HIS A 156 9.69 19.68 3.90
N MET A 157 9.79 18.46 4.44
CA MET A 157 10.20 17.26 3.72
C MET A 157 9.01 16.31 3.54
N PRO A 158 8.97 15.54 2.43
CA PRO A 158 7.80 14.68 2.15
C PRO A 158 7.74 13.39 2.98
N LEU A 159 8.77 13.07 3.78
CA LEU A 159 8.93 11.78 4.45
C LEU A 159 7.83 11.50 5.47
N GLU A 160 7.45 12.51 6.26
CA GLU A 160 6.37 12.37 7.25
C GLU A 160 5.04 12.03 6.57
N ARG A 161 4.79 12.63 5.39
CA ARG A 161 3.60 12.33 4.58
C ARG A 161 3.65 10.91 4.03
N TYR A 162 4.78 10.47 3.49
CA TYR A 162 4.94 9.09 2.99
C TYR A 162 4.67 8.06 4.09
N ALA A 163 5.15 8.31 5.31
CA ALA A 163 4.91 7.42 6.45
C ALA A 163 3.41 7.37 6.83
N ARG A 164 2.73 8.52 6.84
CA ARG A 164 1.28 8.60 7.13
C ARG A 164 0.46 7.93 6.03
N ASP A 165 0.79 8.18 4.77
CA ASP A 165 0.08 7.63 3.61
C ASP A 165 0.27 6.10 3.50
N ALA A 166 1.46 5.59 3.82
CA ALA A 166 1.73 4.15 3.83
C ALA A 166 0.95 3.39 4.91
N ARG A 167 0.51 4.07 5.98
CA ARG A 167 -0.09 3.37 7.14
C ARG A 167 -1.39 2.65 6.83
N ILE A 168 -2.25 3.23 6.00
CA ILE A 168 -3.56 2.65 5.65
C ILE A 168 -3.42 1.36 4.81
N MET A 169 -2.31 1.21 4.09
CA MET A 169 -2.07 0.09 3.17
C MET A 169 -2.12 -1.28 3.86
N ARG A 170 -1.89 -1.34 5.18
CA ARG A 170 -2.00 -2.56 5.99
C ARG A 170 -3.42 -2.85 6.47
N ILE A 171 -4.34 -1.89 6.32
CA ILE A 171 -5.68 -1.93 6.92
C ILE A 171 -6.74 -2.21 5.88
N TYR A 172 -6.82 -1.38 4.82
CA TYR A 172 -7.86 -1.48 3.81
C TYR A 172 -7.54 -2.56 2.75
N GLU A 173 -8.49 -2.86 1.85
CA GLU A 173 -8.40 -3.92 0.82
C GLU A 173 -8.08 -5.31 1.42
N GLY A 174 -8.55 -5.51 2.66
CA GLY A 174 -8.24 -6.66 3.50
C GLY A 174 -6.95 -6.45 4.31
N SER A 175 -7.08 -6.47 5.63
CA SER A 175 -5.95 -6.24 6.54
C SER A 175 -4.82 -7.26 6.34
N SER A 176 -3.64 -6.97 6.90
CA SER A 176 -2.50 -7.90 6.86
C SER A 176 -2.85 -9.28 7.40
N GLU A 177 -3.76 -9.37 8.39
CA GLU A 177 -4.26 -10.63 8.96
C GLU A 177 -5.12 -11.39 7.95
N ILE A 178 -6.00 -10.68 7.24
CA ILE A 178 -6.83 -11.29 6.18
C ILE A 178 -5.96 -11.83 5.04
N GLN A 179 -4.90 -11.11 4.64
CA GLN A 179 -3.97 -11.62 3.63
C GLN A 179 -3.28 -12.91 4.11
N ARG A 180 -2.83 -12.97 5.37
CA ARG A 180 -2.25 -14.19 5.95
C ARG A 180 -3.23 -15.36 5.93
N ASN A 181 -4.50 -15.12 6.26
CA ASN A 181 -5.54 -16.14 6.20
C ASN A 181 -5.76 -16.70 4.78
N ILE A 182 -5.76 -15.81 3.75
CA ILE A 182 -5.91 -16.23 2.35
C ILE A 182 -4.71 -17.08 1.92
N ILE A 183 -3.50 -16.64 2.25
CA ILE A 183 -2.27 -17.36 1.94
C ILE A 183 -2.26 -18.73 2.63
N ALA A 184 -2.56 -18.79 3.92
CA ALA A 184 -2.57 -20.03 4.69
C ALA A 184 -3.59 -21.04 4.14
N ARG A 185 -4.81 -20.60 3.84
CA ARG A 185 -5.83 -21.47 3.22
C ARG A 185 -5.37 -22.03 1.87
N ASN A 186 -4.66 -21.23 1.08
CA ASN A 186 -4.14 -21.71 -0.21
C ASN A 186 -2.99 -22.70 -0.06
N LEU A 187 -2.21 -22.62 1.01
CA LEU A 187 -1.11 -23.56 1.29
C LEU A 187 -1.61 -24.90 1.86
N LEU A 188 -2.76 -24.89 2.54
CA LEU A 188 -3.32 -26.04 3.23
C LEU A 188 -4.41 -26.78 2.41
N ALA A 189 -4.79 -26.24 1.25
CA ALA A 189 -5.73 -26.85 0.30
C ALA A 189 -5.02 -27.78 -0.67
#